data_74d892e55d31c446cd09ce974b3f9fcf
#
_entry.id   74d892e55d31c446cd09ce974b3f9fcf
#
_cell.length_a   1.000
_cell.length_b   1.000
_cell.length_c   1.000
_cell.angle_alpha   90.00
_cell.angle_beta   90.00
_cell.angle_gamma   90.00
#
_symmetry.space_group_name_H-M   'P 1'
#
loop_
_entity.id
_entity.type
_entity.pdbx_description
1 polymer ?
#
loop_
_entity_poly.entity_id
_entity_poly.type
_entity_poly.pdbx_seq_one_letter_code
_entity_poly.pdbx_strand_id
1 'polypeptide(L)'
;LGLSKTQDMVNDAHSQLDVGSQSRKTTAIGVDSDGNYHIASNNDTVPRSQRVWAENNGVNVVNGVGHAEETIMNNVSNIEHIDASRPVCIDCENMMKSKGVTTDTSMSGKKSRNRMGSGDC
;
A
#
# COMPACT_ATOMS: atom_id res chain seq x y z
N LEU A 1 -10.03 4.31 20.45
CA LEU A 1 -10.05 3.68 19.15
C LEU A 1 -8.83 4.09 18.34
N GLY A 2 -7.93 3.18 18.13
CA GLY A 2 -6.74 3.42 17.33
C GLY A 2 -6.95 3.09 15.87
N LEU A 3 -5.92 3.30 15.10
CA LEU A 3 -5.86 2.85 13.72
C LEU A 3 -5.77 1.33 13.69
N SER A 4 -6.11 0.72 12.57
CA SER A 4 -5.93 -0.71 12.38
C SER A 4 -4.45 -1.06 12.46
N LYS A 5 -4.16 -2.33 12.70
CA LYS A 5 -2.77 -2.79 12.73
C LYS A 5 -2.08 -2.54 11.39
N THR A 6 -2.77 -2.75 10.28
CA THR A 6 -2.19 -2.49 8.95
C THR A 6 -1.92 -1.01 8.75
N GLN A 7 -2.80 -0.13 9.24
CA GLN A 7 -2.57 1.32 9.13
C GLN A 7 -1.34 1.74 9.94
N ASP A 8 -1.19 1.20 11.15
CA ASP A 8 0.00 1.47 11.97
C ASP A 8 1.26 0.96 11.29
N MET A 9 1.19 -0.23 10.72
CA MET A 9 2.33 -0.83 10.02
C MET A 9 2.73 -0.01 8.79
N VAL A 10 1.76 0.44 8.00
CA VAL A 10 2.07 1.21 6.81
C VAL A 10 2.66 2.57 7.17
N ASN A 11 2.18 3.19 8.22
CA ASN A 11 2.73 4.45 8.69
C ASN A 11 4.18 4.28 9.16
N ASP A 12 4.45 3.20 9.89
CA ASP A 12 5.81 2.89 10.34
C ASP A 12 6.74 2.59 9.16
N ALA A 13 6.28 1.77 8.23
CA ALA A 13 7.07 1.45 7.03
C ALA A 13 7.36 2.71 6.20
N HIS A 14 6.37 3.59 6.05
CA HIS A 14 6.52 4.81 5.28
C HIS A 14 7.53 5.76 5.95
N SER A 15 7.59 5.75 7.27
CA SER A 15 8.54 6.57 8.03
C SER A 15 10.00 6.15 7.84
N GLN A 16 10.24 4.97 7.29
CA GLN A 16 11.59 4.51 6.97
C GLN A 16 12.20 5.22 5.77
N LEU A 17 11.36 5.88 4.97
CA LEU A 17 11.83 6.63 3.81
C LEU A 17 12.36 7.99 4.26
N ASP A 18 13.29 8.57 3.48
CA ASP A 18 13.70 9.95 3.73
C ASP A 18 12.52 10.90 3.44
N VAL A 19 12.62 12.14 3.94
CA VAL A 19 11.52 13.11 3.86
C VAL A 19 11.08 13.36 2.42
N GLY A 20 12.04 13.49 1.50
CA GLY A 20 11.71 13.70 0.10
C GLY A 20 10.96 12.52 -0.51
N SER A 21 11.40 11.30 -0.21
CA SER A 21 10.75 10.10 -0.70
C SER A 21 9.36 9.93 -0.09
N GLN A 22 9.18 10.29 1.17
CA GLN A 22 7.86 10.20 1.80
C GLN A 22 6.81 11.04 1.06
N SER A 23 7.22 12.19 0.53
CA SER A 23 6.29 13.06 -0.19
C SER A 23 5.98 12.56 -1.61
N ARG A 24 6.85 11.74 -2.20
CA ARG A 24 6.71 11.27 -3.57
C ARG A 24 6.17 9.86 -3.68
N LYS A 25 6.34 9.05 -2.67
CA LYS A 25 5.99 7.63 -2.73
C LYS A 25 4.78 7.30 -1.90
N THR A 26 4.07 6.28 -2.33
CA THR A 26 2.96 5.69 -1.58
C THR A 26 3.39 4.31 -1.11
N THR A 27 3.18 4.04 0.16
CA THR A 27 3.37 2.71 0.74
C THR A 27 2.00 2.10 1.00
N ALA A 28 1.84 0.83 0.69
CA ALA A 28 0.63 0.09 1.04
C ALA A 28 1.02 -1.22 1.72
N ILE A 29 0.21 -1.63 2.68
CA ILE A 29 0.34 -2.94 3.32
C ILE A 29 -1.02 -3.61 3.30
N GLY A 30 -1.05 -4.87 2.86
CA GLY A 30 -2.25 -5.68 2.85
C GLY A 30 -2.07 -6.90 3.74
N VAL A 31 -3.19 -7.39 4.26
CA VAL A 31 -3.22 -8.64 5.00
C VAL A 31 -4.12 -9.63 4.25
N ASP A 32 -3.64 -10.86 4.09
CA ASP A 32 -4.40 -11.89 3.40
C ASP A 32 -5.24 -12.71 4.40
N SER A 33 -6.03 -13.64 3.86
CA SER A 33 -6.93 -14.45 4.68
C SER A 33 -6.20 -15.40 5.62
N ASP A 34 -4.91 -15.62 5.40
CA ASP A 34 -4.08 -16.45 6.27
C ASP A 34 -3.38 -15.63 7.35
N GLY A 35 -3.58 -14.32 7.36
CA GLY A 35 -2.95 -13.42 8.34
C GLY A 35 -1.55 -12.98 7.96
N ASN A 36 -1.11 -13.20 6.74
CA ASN A 36 0.20 -12.75 6.27
C ASN A 36 0.12 -11.34 5.73
N TYR A 37 1.18 -10.57 5.97
CA TYR A 37 1.27 -9.18 5.54
C TYR A 37 2.14 -9.04 4.30
N HIS A 38 1.75 -8.10 3.44
CA HIS A 38 2.44 -7.84 2.17
C HIS A 38 2.60 -6.33 2.00
N ILE A 39 3.78 -5.89 1.59
CA ILE A 39 4.08 -4.47 1.39
C ILE A 39 4.40 -4.20 -0.07
N ALA A 40 3.88 -3.10 -0.59
CA ALA A 40 4.20 -2.62 -1.94
C ALA A 40 4.41 -1.12 -1.92
N SER A 41 5.06 -0.63 -2.96
CA SER A 41 5.27 0.79 -3.19
C SER A 41 4.74 1.13 -4.58
N ASN A 42 4.40 2.38 -4.80
CA ASN A 42 4.11 2.83 -6.16
C ASN A 42 5.40 2.77 -6.96
N ASN A 43 5.29 2.54 -8.27
CA ASN A 43 6.44 2.42 -9.18
C ASN A 43 7.34 1.23 -8.84
N ASP A 44 6.99 0.09 -9.31
CA ASP A 44 7.90 -1.01 -9.48
C ASP A 44 8.48 -1.61 -8.19
N THR A 45 9.49 -1.00 -7.60
CA THR A 45 10.29 -1.65 -6.54
C THR A 45 10.10 -0.99 -5.19
N VAL A 46 9.89 -1.83 -4.17
CA VAL A 46 9.88 -1.36 -2.77
C VAL A 46 11.31 -0.89 -2.42
N PRO A 47 11.47 0.34 -1.92
CA PRO A 47 12.79 0.86 -1.55
C PRO A 47 13.51 0.00 -0.50
N ARG A 48 14.83 0.03 -0.53
CA ARG A 48 15.65 -0.83 0.33
C ARG A 48 15.32 -0.67 1.82
N SER A 49 15.15 0.56 2.29
CA SER A 49 14.85 0.80 3.71
C SER A 49 13.58 0.09 4.13
N GLN A 50 12.60 0.04 3.24
CA GLN A 50 11.35 -0.65 3.51
C GLN A 50 11.47 -2.16 3.35
N ARG A 51 12.34 -2.64 2.46
CA ARG A 51 12.61 -4.07 2.37
C ARG A 51 13.26 -4.60 3.65
N VAL A 52 14.18 -3.83 4.22
CA VAL A 52 14.81 -4.18 5.50
C VAL A 52 13.75 -4.17 6.62
N TRP A 53 12.93 -3.15 6.64
CA TRP A 53 11.82 -3.07 7.61
C TRP A 53 10.90 -4.29 7.50
N ALA A 54 10.56 -4.65 6.27
CA ALA A 54 9.67 -5.78 6.02
C ALA A 54 10.28 -7.10 6.52
N GLU A 55 11.56 -7.32 6.25
CA GLU A 55 12.25 -8.50 6.74
C GLU A 55 12.23 -8.56 8.26
N ASN A 56 12.48 -7.44 8.92
CA ASN A 56 12.49 -7.37 10.38
C ASN A 56 11.10 -7.54 11.00
N ASN A 57 10.05 -7.30 10.23
CA ASN A 57 8.67 -7.37 10.71
C ASN A 57 7.87 -8.55 10.14
N GLY A 58 8.53 -9.44 9.41
CA GLY A 58 7.85 -10.61 8.85
C GLY A 58 6.84 -10.28 7.78
N VAL A 59 7.10 -9.24 6.98
CA VAL A 59 6.20 -8.78 5.92
C VAL A 59 6.78 -9.18 4.56
N ASN A 60 5.95 -9.73 3.68
CA ASN A 60 6.37 -10.11 2.35
C ASN A 60 6.43 -8.88 1.43
N VAL A 61 7.48 -8.81 0.61
CA VAL A 61 7.64 -7.70 -0.34
C VAL A 61 7.00 -8.08 -1.67
N VAL A 62 6.16 -7.19 -2.20
CA VAL A 62 5.51 -7.36 -3.50
C VAL A 62 5.94 -6.23 -4.41
N ASN A 63 6.53 -6.57 -5.54
CA ASN A 63 6.95 -5.58 -6.53
C ASN A 63 6.05 -5.67 -7.75
N GLY A 64 5.77 -4.53 -8.36
CA GLY A 64 4.92 -4.48 -9.56
C GLY A 64 4.73 -3.06 -10.03
N VAL A 65 4.16 -2.91 -11.20
CA VAL A 65 3.95 -1.61 -11.85
C VAL A 65 2.63 -1.01 -11.39
N GLY A 66 2.61 0.31 -11.22
CA GLY A 66 1.38 1.04 -10.93
C GLY A 66 1.27 1.43 -9.46
N HIS A 67 0.03 1.51 -9.00
CA HIS A 67 -0.25 1.94 -7.63
C HIS A 67 0.12 0.85 -6.63
N ALA A 68 0.51 1.26 -5.42
CA ALA A 68 0.90 0.31 -4.38
C ALA A 68 -0.23 -0.68 -4.05
N GLU A 69 -1.44 -0.17 -3.87
CA GLU A 69 -2.60 -1.00 -3.56
C GLU A 69 -2.92 -1.97 -4.69
N GLU A 70 -2.85 -1.46 -5.92
CA GLU A 70 -3.08 -2.27 -7.12
C GLU A 70 -2.06 -3.40 -7.23
N THR A 71 -0.80 -3.11 -6.94
CA THR A 71 0.27 -4.11 -6.96
C THR A 71 -0.04 -5.26 -6.00
N ILE A 72 -0.50 -4.94 -4.80
CA ILE A 72 -0.87 -5.97 -3.83
C ILE A 72 -2.05 -6.79 -4.36
N MET A 73 -3.11 -6.13 -4.82
CA MET A 73 -4.32 -6.83 -5.27
C MET A 73 -4.07 -7.68 -6.51
N ASN A 74 -3.16 -7.27 -7.38
CA ASN A 74 -2.85 -8.03 -8.59
C ASN A 74 -1.94 -9.24 -8.34
N ASN A 75 -1.19 -9.22 -7.25
CA ASN A 75 -0.19 -10.27 -6.99
C ASN A 75 -0.54 -11.18 -5.83
N VAL A 76 -1.50 -10.83 -5.00
CA VAL A 76 -1.92 -11.64 -3.87
C VAL A 76 -3.42 -11.87 -3.98
N SER A 77 -3.81 -13.12 -4.23
CA SER A 77 -5.20 -13.45 -4.59
C SER A 77 -6.19 -13.37 -3.43
N ASN A 78 -5.72 -13.52 -2.21
CA ASN A 78 -6.59 -13.63 -1.03
C ASN A 78 -6.45 -12.46 -0.07
N ILE A 79 -6.18 -11.27 -0.59
CA ILE A 79 -6.12 -10.06 0.23
C ILE A 79 -7.50 -9.73 0.79
N GLU A 80 -7.56 -9.41 2.07
CA GLU A 80 -8.79 -9.03 2.77
C GLU A 80 -8.84 -7.55 3.14
N HIS A 81 -7.68 -6.96 3.46
CA HIS A 81 -7.62 -5.58 3.93
C HIS A 81 -6.33 -4.93 3.48
N ILE A 82 -6.39 -3.68 3.04
CA ILE A 82 -5.21 -2.90 2.64
C ILE A 82 -5.31 -1.51 3.24
N ASP A 83 -4.20 -1.02 3.76
CA ASP A 83 -4.08 0.39 4.16
C ASP A 83 -2.90 1.02 3.44
N ALA A 84 -2.95 2.34 3.28
CA ALA A 84 -1.95 3.07 2.52
C ALA A 84 -1.47 4.30 3.30
N SER A 85 -0.32 4.84 2.89
CA SER A 85 0.30 6.00 3.54
C SER A 85 -0.35 7.32 3.14
N ARG A 86 -1.22 7.31 2.14
CA ARG A 86 -1.98 8.48 1.71
C ARG A 86 -3.37 8.05 1.26
N PRO A 87 -4.31 9.00 1.11
CA PRO A 87 -5.68 8.65 0.74
C PRO A 87 -5.76 7.83 -0.54
N VAL A 88 -6.68 6.87 -0.56
CA VAL A 88 -6.85 5.95 -1.68
C VAL A 88 -7.55 6.67 -2.82
N CYS A 89 -7.00 6.57 -4.02
CA CYS A 89 -7.61 7.18 -5.20
C CYS A 89 -8.85 6.39 -5.64
N ILE A 90 -9.66 7.01 -6.49
CA ILE A 90 -10.93 6.42 -6.88
C ILE A 90 -10.76 5.10 -7.64
N ASP A 91 -9.70 4.97 -8.44
CA ASP A 91 -9.47 3.73 -9.19
C ASP A 91 -9.13 2.57 -8.26
N CYS A 92 -8.30 2.82 -7.25
CA CYS A 92 -7.98 1.79 -6.24
C CYS A 92 -9.18 1.50 -5.36
N GLU A 93 -9.98 2.51 -5.02
CA GLU A 93 -11.23 2.32 -4.28
C GLU A 93 -12.16 1.36 -5.03
N ASN A 94 -12.34 1.60 -6.33
CA ASN A 94 -13.21 0.76 -7.15
C ASN A 94 -12.68 -0.68 -7.26
N MET A 95 -11.37 -0.82 -7.38
CA MET A 95 -10.76 -2.16 -7.42
C MET A 95 -10.96 -2.89 -6.09
N MET A 96 -10.76 -2.19 -4.97
CA MET A 96 -11.00 -2.78 -3.66
C MET A 96 -12.44 -3.24 -3.51
N LYS A 97 -13.41 -2.42 -3.92
CA LYS A 97 -14.83 -2.77 -3.86
C LYS A 97 -15.14 -4.00 -4.70
N SER A 98 -14.57 -4.08 -5.90
CA SER A 98 -14.82 -5.21 -6.79
C SER A 98 -14.24 -6.52 -6.26
N LYS A 99 -13.20 -6.46 -5.43
CA LYS A 99 -12.54 -7.62 -4.85
C LYS A 99 -12.94 -7.90 -3.40
N GLY A 100 -13.79 -7.06 -2.83
CA GLY A 100 -14.22 -7.23 -1.44
C GLY A 100 -13.12 -6.91 -0.43
N VAL A 101 -12.17 -6.04 -0.79
CA VAL A 101 -11.07 -5.63 0.08
C VAL A 101 -11.51 -4.42 0.90
N THR A 102 -11.27 -4.47 2.22
CA THR A 102 -11.59 -3.35 3.11
C THR A 102 -10.36 -2.48 3.35
N THR A 103 -10.58 -1.27 3.86
CA THR A 103 -9.50 -0.35 4.23
C THR A 103 -9.97 0.59 5.33
N ASP A 104 -9.03 1.01 6.19
CA ASP A 104 -9.26 2.08 7.16
C ASP A 104 -8.67 3.40 6.68
N THR A 105 -7.94 3.38 5.57
CA THR A 105 -7.38 4.58 4.97
C THR A 105 -8.50 5.38 4.31
N SER A 106 -8.46 6.70 4.47
CA SER A 106 -9.48 7.56 3.87
C SER A 106 -9.42 7.50 2.34
N MET A 107 -10.58 7.72 1.72
CA MET A 107 -10.69 7.80 0.27
C MET A 107 -10.52 9.25 -0.17
N SER A 108 -9.76 9.47 -1.24
CA SER A 108 -9.57 10.82 -1.76
C SER A 108 -10.78 11.31 -2.55
N GLY A 109 -11.56 10.38 -3.12
CA GLY A 109 -12.65 10.71 -4.01
C GLY A 109 -12.20 11.26 -5.36
N LYS A 110 -10.91 11.17 -5.66
CA LYS A 110 -10.31 11.73 -6.88
C LYS A 110 -9.47 10.69 -7.57
N LYS A 111 -9.27 10.91 -8.87
CA LYS A 111 -8.32 10.08 -9.63
C LYS A 111 -6.90 10.45 -9.23
N SER A 112 -5.98 9.50 -9.41
CA SER A 112 -4.56 9.76 -9.25
C SER A 112 -4.14 10.89 -10.19
N ARG A 113 -3.35 11.82 -9.67
CA ARG A 113 -2.88 12.94 -10.46
C ARG A 113 -1.64 12.61 -11.27
N ASN A 114 -0.95 11.57 -10.95
CA ASN A 114 0.25 11.20 -11.65
C ASN A 114 -0.09 10.34 -12.85
N ARG A 115 0.11 10.90 -14.02
CA ARG A 115 -0.24 10.24 -15.27
C ARG A 115 0.87 9.37 -15.82
N MET A 116 2.02 9.38 -15.19
CA MET A 116 3.18 8.61 -15.64
C MET A 116 3.27 7.26 -14.96
N GLY A 117 2.21 6.86 -14.30
CA GLY A 117 2.17 5.56 -13.64
C GLY A 117 2.78 5.54 -12.26
N SER A 118 3.29 6.64 -11.79
CA SER A 118 3.84 6.73 -10.44
C SER A 118 2.78 7.11 -9.42
N GLY A 119 1.59 6.91 -9.70
CA GLY A 119 0.40 7.08 -8.92
C GLY A 119 0.46 7.83 -7.61
N ASP A 120 -0.64 8.44 -7.26
CA ASP A 120 -0.81 9.10 -5.96
C ASP A 120 -1.57 8.20 -4.98
N CYS A 121 -1.82 6.99 -5.39
CA CYS A 121 -2.42 6.02 -4.50
C CYS A 121 -1.38 5.38 -3.63
#